data_cc794fb314f093d5b2968a0825c1892b
#
_entry.id   cc794fb314f093d5b2968a0825c1892b
#
_cell.length_a   1.000
_cell.length_b   1.000
_cell.length_c   1.000
_cell.angle_alpha   90.00
_cell.angle_beta   90.00
_cell.angle_gamma   90.00
#
_symmetry.space_group_name_H-M   'P 1'
#
loop_
_entity.id
_entity.type
_entity.pdbx_description
1 polymer ?
#
loop_
_entity_poly.entity_id
_entity_poly.type
_entity_poly.pdbx_seq_one_letter_code
_entity_poly.pdbx_strand_id
1 'polypeptide(L)'
;MFSPRFLVVSLGNPLPKYESLHSAGHFALNGLAKVLRYPSFREVTFGKQPCLVSQGPKYTLVQSPTLMNISGSFVARAWQDMVKQHDPSSLSLVIVHDELEKDLGIVRLTAWDRSHKGHNGIKSVKGSLSQGKYPDSPFVRIALGIGRPKERDPETVSRYVLDRISGEQRRILEEETPWKVAERLVELEDEWRAELKS
;
A
#
# COMPACT_ATOMS: atom_id res chain seq x y z
N MET A 1 -7.17 5.19 26.51
CA MET A 1 -7.84 4.16 25.69
C MET A 1 -7.08 4.00 24.38
N PHE A 2 -6.70 2.79 23.99
CA PHE A 2 -5.97 2.53 22.74
C PHE A 2 -6.82 2.89 21.52
N SER A 3 -6.33 3.79 20.68
CA SER A 3 -6.99 4.27 19.47
C SER A 3 -6.05 4.08 18.26
N PRO A 4 -6.14 2.93 17.59
CA PRO A 4 -5.23 2.61 16.49
C PRO A 4 -5.44 3.54 15.29
N ARG A 5 -4.32 3.95 14.69
CA ARG A 5 -4.26 4.72 13.46
C ARG A 5 -3.35 4.03 12.46
N PHE A 6 -3.70 4.12 11.19
CA PHE A 6 -2.98 3.44 10.13
C PHE A 6 -2.57 4.44 9.05
N LEU A 7 -1.28 4.46 8.74
CA LEU A 7 -0.78 5.04 7.50
C LEU A 7 -0.80 3.94 6.44
N VAL A 8 -1.69 4.08 5.46
CA VAL A 8 -1.85 3.12 4.37
C VAL A 8 -1.30 3.75 3.09
N VAL A 9 -0.17 3.25 2.61
CA VAL A 9 0.50 3.80 1.42
C VAL A 9 0.45 2.79 0.30
N SER A 10 -0.12 3.18 -0.84
CA SER A 10 -0.03 2.39 -2.06
C SER A 10 1.22 2.73 -2.85
N LEU A 11 1.86 1.70 -3.39
CA LEU A 11 2.97 1.81 -4.32
C LEU A 11 2.47 1.69 -5.74
N GLY A 12 2.99 2.51 -6.63
CA GLY A 12 2.64 2.55 -8.03
C GLY A 12 3.55 3.53 -8.77
N ASN A 13 3.17 3.90 -9.96
CA ASN A 13 3.90 4.89 -10.75
C ASN A 13 3.05 6.14 -11.02
N PRO A 14 3.67 7.32 -11.15
CA PRO A 14 2.98 8.49 -11.65
C PRO A 14 2.69 8.37 -13.16
N LEU A 15 1.92 9.31 -13.70
CA LEU A 15 1.75 9.42 -15.15
C LEU A 15 3.13 9.51 -15.86
N PRO A 16 3.27 8.93 -17.07
CA PRO A 16 2.25 8.24 -17.87
C PRO A 16 2.03 6.76 -17.49
N LYS A 17 2.79 6.20 -16.56
CA LYS A 17 2.73 4.78 -16.16
C LYS A 17 1.73 4.49 -15.03
N TYR A 18 0.92 5.48 -14.64
CA TYR A 18 -0.12 5.30 -13.63
C TYR A 18 -1.14 4.23 -14.05
N GLU A 19 -1.58 4.22 -15.30
CA GLU A 19 -2.58 3.28 -15.81
C GLU A 19 -1.98 1.92 -16.18
N SER A 20 -1.33 1.26 -15.20
CA SER A 20 -0.69 -0.04 -15.37
C SER A 20 -0.98 -0.98 -14.20
N LEU A 21 -0.75 -2.28 -14.37
CA LEU A 21 -0.90 -3.27 -13.29
C LEU A 21 0.03 -2.99 -12.11
N HIS A 22 1.18 -2.39 -12.34
CA HIS A 22 2.11 -1.99 -11.28
C HIS A 22 1.53 -0.90 -10.35
N SER A 23 0.50 -0.20 -10.79
CA SER A 23 -0.25 0.77 -9.99
C SER A 23 -1.52 0.17 -9.35
N ALA A 24 -1.64 -1.15 -9.28
CA ALA A 24 -2.80 -1.83 -8.68
C ALA A 24 -3.12 -1.31 -7.26
N GLY A 25 -2.11 -1.01 -6.47
CA GLY A 25 -2.28 -0.39 -5.16
C GLY A 25 -3.00 0.94 -5.20
N HIS A 26 -2.70 1.80 -6.16
CA HIS A 26 -3.37 3.09 -6.34
C HIS A 26 -4.85 2.92 -6.69
N PHE A 27 -5.16 2.00 -7.59
CA PHE A 27 -6.55 1.69 -7.96
C PHE A 27 -7.34 1.14 -6.77
N ALA A 28 -6.75 0.23 -6.01
CA ALA A 28 -7.40 -0.30 -4.81
C ALA A 28 -7.66 0.78 -3.76
N LEU A 29 -6.73 1.72 -3.55
CA LEU A 29 -6.95 2.83 -2.63
C LEU A 29 -8.05 3.79 -3.10
N ASN A 30 -8.16 4.06 -4.40
CA ASN A 30 -9.28 4.84 -4.94
C ASN A 30 -10.63 4.25 -4.54
N GLY A 31 -10.80 2.94 -4.72
CA GLY A 31 -12.00 2.23 -4.30
C GLY A 31 -12.16 2.14 -2.78
N LEU A 32 -11.06 1.97 -2.05
CA LEU A 32 -11.07 1.87 -0.59
C LEU A 32 -11.61 3.15 0.07
N ALA A 33 -11.24 4.31 -0.42
CA ALA A 33 -11.79 5.57 0.08
C ALA A 33 -13.33 5.60 -0.03
N LYS A 34 -13.88 5.08 -1.13
CA LYS A 34 -15.33 4.97 -1.31
C LYS A 34 -15.96 3.95 -0.33
N VAL A 35 -15.36 2.77 -0.20
CA VAL A 35 -15.83 1.72 0.73
C VAL A 35 -15.86 2.23 2.16
N LEU A 36 -14.85 2.97 2.59
CA LEU A 36 -14.75 3.55 3.91
C LEU A 36 -15.60 4.81 4.10
N ARG A 37 -16.22 5.31 3.03
CA ARG A 37 -16.94 6.61 3.01
C ARG A 37 -16.05 7.78 3.43
N TYR A 38 -14.80 7.72 3.00
CA TYR A 38 -13.81 8.77 3.21
C TYR A 38 -13.88 9.81 2.07
N PRO A 39 -13.34 11.01 2.28
CA PRO A 39 -13.26 12.02 1.23
C PRO A 39 -12.52 11.48 -0.01
N SER A 40 -12.88 11.97 -1.18
CA SER A 40 -12.11 11.71 -2.40
C SER A 40 -10.66 12.13 -2.23
N PHE A 41 -9.74 11.42 -2.89
CA PHE A 41 -8.34 11.81 -2.90
C PHE A 41 -8.16 13.23 -3.41
N ARG A 42 -7.34 14.00 -2.73
CA ARG A 42 -6.95 15.35 -3.12
C ARG A 42 -5.43 15.51 -2.99
N GLU A 43 -4.88 16.37 -3.80
CA GLU A 43 -3.46 16.69 -3.71
C GLU A 43 -3.20 17.56 -2.47
N VAL A 44 -2.26 17.11 -1.65
CA VAL A 44 -1.76 17.83 -0.47
C VAL A 44 -0.25 17.60 -0.36
N THR A 45 0.43 18.45 0.37
CA THR A 45 1.83 18.22 0.74
C THR A 45 1.89 17.27 1.94
N PHE A 46 2.45 16.08 1.72
CA PHE A 46 2.66 15.07 2.74
C PHE A 46 3.98 14.34 2.42
N GLY A 47 4.76 13.94 3.43
CA GLY A 47 6.08 13.38 3.16
C GLY A 47 7.01 14.35 2.40
N LYS A 48 6.85 15.66 2.63
CA LYS A 48 7.60 16.77 2.02
C LYS A 48 7.44 16.92 0.50
N GLN A 49 6.36 16.40 -0.08
CA GLN A 49 6.07 16.61 -1.49
C GLN A 49 4.56 16.49 -1.78
N PRO A 50 4.07 17.03 -2.92
CA PRO A 50 2.68 16.86 -3.32
C PRO A 50 2.37 15.37 -3.56
N CYS A 51 1.24 14.92 -3.03
CA CYS A 51 0.73 13.56 -3.25
C CYS A 51 -0.78 13.50 -3.02
N LEU A 52 -1.40 12.42 -3.46
CA LEU A 52 -2.82 12.20 -3.27
C LEU A 52 -3.10 11.57 -1.91
N VAL A 53 -3.95 12.21 -1.12
CA VAL A 53 -4.33 11.76 0.22
C VAL A 53 -5.84 11.76 0.38
N SER A 54 -6.37 10.71 1.01
CA SER A 54 -7.72 10.63 1.55
C SER A 54 -7.61 10.32 3.04
N GLN A 55 -8.04 11.24 3.87
CA GLN A 55 -7.86 11.15 5.32
C GLN A 55 -9.18 11.00 6.04
N GLY A 56 -9.25 10.01 6.91
CA GLY A 56 -10.32 9.80 7.87
C GLY A 56 -9.80 9.63 9.30
N PRO A 57 -10.69 9.33 10.24
CA PRO A 57 -10.32 9.30 11.66
C PRO A 57 -9.36 8.15 12.03
N LYS A 58 -9.38 7.05 11.30
CA LYS A 58 -8.57 5.86 11.57
C LYS A 58 -7.46 5.66 10.53
N TYR A 59 -7.76 5.83 9.26
CA TYR A 59 -6.86 5.57 8.15
C TYR A 59 -6.45 6.88 7.48
N THR A 60 -5.15 7.03 7.23
CA THR A 60 -4.61 8.03 6.31
C THR A 60 -4.18 7.27 5.06
N LEU A 61 -4.94 7.41 3.99
CA LEU A 61 -4.69 6.75 2.71
C LEU A 61 -3.84 7.65 1.83
N VAL A 62 -2.70 7.16 1.39
CA VAL A 62 -1.72 7.94 0.62
C VAL A 62 -1.29 7.16 -0.62
N GLN A 63 -1.37 7.78 -1.79
CA GLN A 63 -0.77 7.23 -3.01
C GLN A 63 0.65 7.78 -3.13
N SER A 64 1.64 6.89 -3.14
CA SER A 64 3.05 7.29 -3.32
C SER A 64 3.22 8.00 -4.66
N PRO A 65 3.76 9.23 -4.68
CA PRO A 65 3.84 10.03 -5.91
C PRO A 65 5.09 9.75 -6.75
N THR A 66 5.97 8.89 -6.27
CA THR A 66 7.26 8.63 -6.91
C THR A 66 7.20 7.44 -7.86
N LEU A 67 8.22 7.30 -8.70
CA LEU A 67 8.47 6.06 -9.42
C LEU A 67 8.62 4.89 -8.44
N MET A 68 8.20 3.72 -8.85
CA MET A 68 8.15 2.51 -8.00
C MET A 68 9.48 2.22 -7.30
N ASN A 69 10.57 2.26 -8.03
CA ASN A 69 11.90 1.88 -7.52
C ASN A 69 12.52 2.86 -6.52
N ILE A 70 11.93 4.04 -6.33
CA ILE A 70 12.40 5.05 -5.38
C ILE A 70 11.34 5.41 -4.32
N SER A 71 10.32 4.58 -4.14
CA SER A 71 9.21 4.81 -3.21
C SER A 71 9.65 4.91 -1.75
N GLY A 72 10.76 4.30 -1.38
CA GLY A 72 11.19 4.19 0.01
C GLY A 72 11.44 5.52 0.70
N SER A 73 12.07 6.47 0.02
CA SER A 73 12.35 7.79 0.62
C SER A 73 11.07 8.57 0.93
N PHE A 74 10.07 8.48 0.05
CA PHE A 74 8.75 9.09 0.29
C PHE A 74 8.04 8.42 1.48
N VAL A 75 7.98 7.09 1.50
CA VAL A 75 7.33 6.34 2.58
C VAL A 75 7.97 6.66 3.93
N ALA A 76 9.30 6.73 3.99
CA ALA A 76 10.02 7.08 5.21
C ALA A 76 9.66 8.49 5.70
N ARG A 77 9.56 9.47 4.80
CA ARG A 77 9.14 10.83 5.17
C ARG A 77 7.68 10.91 5.60
N ALA A 78 6.79 10.19 4.89
CA ALA A 78 5.38 10.11 5.26
C ALA A 78 5.20 9.49 6.65
N TRP A 79 5.95 8.43 6.96
CA TRP A 79 5.97 7.83 8.28
C TRP A 79 6.44 8.82 9.35
N GLN A 80 7.51 9.56 9.09
CA GLN A 80 8.00 10.60 10.01
C GLN A 80 6.96 11.69 10.29
N ASP A 81 6.18 12.09 9.29
CA ASP A 81 5.10 13.07 9.49
C ASP A 81 4.00 12.51 10.40
N MET A 82 3.69 11.23 10.30
CA MET A 82 2.74 10.57 11.21
C MET A 82 3.27 10.46 12.64
N VAL A 83 4.54 10.08 12.81
CA VAL A 83 5.18 9.93 14.14
C VAL A 83 5.29 11.27 14.87
N LYS A 84 5.38 12.39 14.16
CA LYS A 84 5.35 13.73 14.78
C LYS A 84 4.00 14.09 15.38
N GLN A 85 2.92 13.48 14.89
CA GLN A 85 1.55 13.82 15.26
C GLN A 85 0.90 12.78 16.18
N HIS A 86 1.41 11.55 16.17
CA HIS A 86 0.80 10.40 16.86
C HIS A 86 1.86 9.58 17.59
N ASP A 87 1.45 8.97 18.69
CA ASP A 87 2.28 8.02 19.41
C ASP A 87 2.57 6.79 18.54
N PRO A 88 3.83 6.42 18.32
CA PRO A 88 4.18 5.20 17.56
C PRO A 88 3.49 3.93 18.05
N SER A 89 3.23 3.80 19.36
CA SER A 89 2.55 2.63 19.94
C SER A 89 1.08 2.49 19.51
N SER A 90 0.50 3.55 18.97
CA SER A 90 -0.86 3.56 18.41
C SER A 90 -0.89 3.70 16.89
N LEU A 91 0.28 3.63 16.23
CA LEU A 91 0.43 3.88 14.80
C LEU A 91 0.95 2.63 14.07
N SER A 92 0.33 2.27 12.97
CA SER A 92 0.73 1.15 12.10
C SER A 92 1.01 1.65 10.69
N LEU A 93 1.97 1.01 10.01
CA LEU A 93 2.26 1.21 8.60
C LEU A 93 1.74 0.02 7.78
N VAL A 94 0.97 0.31 6.75
CA VAL A 94 0.48 -0.69 5.80
C VAL A 94 0.90 -0.28 4.40
N ILE A 95 1.66 -1.12 3.72
CA ILE A 95 2.05 -0.92 2.32
C ILE A 95 1.15 -1.79 1.43
N VAL A 96 0.47 -1.17 0.48
CA VAL A 96 -0.39 -1.85 -0.50
C VAL A 96 0.33 -1.89 -1.84
N HIS A 97 0.54 -3.09 -2.38
CA HIS A 97 1.35 -3.29 -3.58
C HIS A 97 0.83 -4.44 -4.44
N ASP A 98 1.22 -4.46 -5.71
CA ASP A 98 0.96 -5.54 -6.65
C ASP A 98 1.78 -6.81 -6.34
N GLU A 99 1.23 -7.97 -6.67
CA GLU A 99 1.87 -9.28 -6.47
C GLU A 99 1.64 -10.18 -7.70
N LEU A 100 2.73 -10.54 -8.37
CA LEU A 100 2.69 -11.38 -9.58
C LEU A 100 2.30 -12.84 -9.30
N GLU A 101 2.64 -13.35 -8.11
CA GLU A 101 2.45 -14.78 -7.79
C GLU A 101 1.03 -15.11 -7.32
N LYS A 102 0.10 -14.16 -7.41
CA LYS A 102 -1.31 -14.34 -7.06
C LYS A 102 -2.20 -13.90 -8.21
N ASP A 103 -3.30 -14.63 -8.40
CA ASP A 103 -4.29 -14.29 -9.41
C ASP A 103 -4.93 -12.94 -9.16
N LEU A 104 -5.39 -12.30 -10.23
CA LEU A 104 -6.05 -11.00 -10.19
C LEU A 104 -7.23 -11.03 -9.20
N GLY A 105 -7.28 -10.04 -8.33
CA GLY A 105 -8.34 -9.89 -7.32
C GLY A 105 -8.11 -10.64 -6.01
N ILE A 106 -7.04 -11.40 -5.88
CA ILE A 106 -6.63 -12.00 -4.60
C ILE A 106 -5.97 -10.91 -3.74
N VAL A 107 -6.35 -10.84 -2.46
CA VAL A 107 -5.81 -9.88 -1.49
C VAL A 107 -5.29 -10.64 -0.26
N ARG A 108 -4.04 -10.41 0.12
CA ARG A 108 -3.41 -11.09 1.24
C ARG A 108 -2.63 -10.16 2.15
N LEU A 109 -2.77 -10.36 3.45
CA LEU A 109 -1.81 -9.86 4.42
C LEU A 109 -0.48 -10.59 4.24
N THR A 110 0.60 -9.84 4.25
CA THR A 110 1.97 -10.37 4.14
C THR A 110 2.80 -9.76 5.25
N ALA A 111 3.49 -10.62 6.01
CA ALA A 111 4.39 -10.16 7.07
C ALA A 111 5.50 -9.27 6.50
N TRP A 112 5.89 -8.25 7.27
CA TRP A 112 6.88 -7.26 6.84
C TRP A 112 8.24 -7.88 6.48
N ASP A 113 8.68 -8.85 7.23
CA ASP A 113 9.97 -9.53 7.09
C ASP A 113 10.05 -10.48 5.88
N ARG A 114 8.93 -10.86 5.29
CA ARG A 114 8.93 -11.70 4.08
C ARG A 114 9.68 -11.03 2.94
N SER A 115 10.33 -11.84 2.12
CA SER A 115 11.07 -11.40 0.93
C SER A 115 10.23 -10.49 0.04
N HIS A 116 10.89 -9.49 -0.55
CA HIS A 116 10.28 -8.62 -1.57
C HIS A 116 10.07 -9.32 -2.92
N LYS A 117 10.59 -10.54 -3.11
CA LYS A 117 10.47 -11.35 -4.35
C LYS A 117 10.78 -10.58 -5.63
N GLY A 118 11.77 -9.69 -5.59
CA GLY A 118 12.15 -8.85 -6.73
C GLY A 118 11.27 -7.59 -6.94
N HIS A 119 10.27 -7.35 -6.11
CA HIS A 119 9.46 -6.14 -6.19
C HIS A 119 10.26 -4.90 -5.77
N ASN A 120 10.59 -4.05 -6.75
CA ASN A 120 11.50 -2.91 -6.54
C ASN A 120 10.98 -1.87 -5.56
N GLY A 121 9.66 -1.65 -5.51
CA GLY A 121 9.04 -0.74 -4.55
C GLY A 121 9.20 -1.23 -3.10
N ILE A 122 8.93 -2.49 -2.85
CA ILE A 122 9.09 -3.10 -1.52
C ILE A 122 10.57 -3.08 -1.11
N LYS A 123 11.47 -3.44 -2.02
CA LYS A 123 12.92 -3.34 -1.78
C LYS A 123 13.33 -1.93 -1.38
N SER A 124 12.83 -0.92 -2.08
CA SER A 124 13.10 0.49 -1.79
C SER A 124 12.59 0.90 -0.40
N VAL A 125 11.36 0.53 -0.06
CA VAL A 125 10.76 0.85 1.25
C VAL A 125 11.54 0.19 2.38
N LYS A 126 11.85 -1.09 2.28
CA LYS A 126 12.61 -1.84 3.29
C LYS A 126 14.05 -1.32 3.45
N GLY A 127 14.63 -0.78 2.39
CA GLY A 127 15.95 -0.14 2.43
C GLY A 127 15.94 1.25 3.07
N SER A 128 14.80 1.93 3.10
CA SER A 128 14.67 3.31 3.60
C SER A 128 14.06 3.43 4.99
N LEU A 129 13.31 2.41 5.43
CA LEU A 129 12.57 2.43 6.68
C LEU A 129 12.70 1.10 7.41
N SER A 130 13.29 1.14 8.60
CA SER A 130 13.49 -0.04 9.45
C SER A 130 12.40 -0.14 10.51
N GLN A 131 11.67 -1.25 10.54
CA GLN A 131 10.71 -1.54 11.60
C GLN A 131 11.36 -1.62 12.98
N GLY A 132 12.62 -2.08 13.07
CA GLY A 132 13.34 -2.19 14.34
C GLY A 132 13.48 -0.89 15.10
N LYS A 133 13.34 0.27 14.43
CA LYS A 133 13.30 1.59 15.07
C LYS A 133 11.95 1.92 15.71
N TYR A 134 10.91 1.14 15.40
CA TYR A 134 9.55 1.33 15.88
C TYR A 134 8.96 0.00 16.35
N PRO A 135 9.50 -0.58 17.42
CA PRO A 135 9.15 -1.94 17.85
C PRO A 135 7.67 -2.10 18.24
N ASP A 136 7.04 -1.01 18.69
CA ASP A 136 5.64 -1.00 19.11
C ASP A 136 4.65 -0.69 17.97
N SER A 137 5.17 -0.43 16.78
CA SER A 137 4.37 -0.11 15.58
C SER A 137 4.32 -1.33 14.65
N PRO A 138 3.16 -1.94 14.40
CA PRO A 138 3.05 -2.97 13.39
C PRO A 138 3.34 -2.42 11.99
N PHE A 139 4.23 -3.06 11.25
CA PHE A 139 4.48 -2.84 9.84
C PHE A 139 4.02 -4.06 9.07
N VAL A 140 3.11 -3.89 8.12
CA VAL A 140 2.48 -4.98 7.37
C VAL A 140 2.36 -4.59 5.90
N ARG A 141 2.30 -5.59 5.03
CA ARG A 141 2.02 -5.40 3.61
C ARG A 141 0.68 -6.05 3.25
N ILE A 142 -0.06 -5.40 2.37
CA ILE A 142 -1.22 -5.99 1.69
C ILE A 142 -0.82 -6.21 0.23
N ALA A 143 -0.74 -7.48 -0.16
CA ALA A 143 -0.41 -7.89 -1.52
C ALA A 143 -1.67 -8.06 -2.35
N LEU A 144 -1.72 -7.41 -3.51
CA LEU A 144 -2.81 -7.46 -4.47
C LEU A 144 -2.39 -8.31 -5.66
N GLY A 145 -3.03 -9.45 -5.85
CA GLY A 145 -2.78 -10.30 -7.00
C GLY A 145 -3.09 -9.60 -8.31
N ILE A 146 -2.15 -9.65 -9.24
CA ILE A 146 -2.32 -9.15 -10.60
C ILE A 146 -2.11 -10.23 -11.66
N GLY A 147 -1.79 -11.47 -11.24
CA GLY A 147 -1.36 -12.54 -12.13
C GLY A 147 0.03 -12.30 -12.68
N ARG A 148 0.49 -13.20 -13.52
CA ARG A 148 1.78 -13.04 -14.20
C ARG A 148 1.72 -13.59 -15.62
N PRO A 149 2.62 -13.12 -16.52
CA PRO A 149 2.76 -13.71 -17.85
C PRO A 149 3.32 -15.14 -17.74
N LYS A 150 3.16 -15.92 -18.80
CA LYS A 150 3.70 -17.29 -18.88
C LYS A 150 5.21 -17.30 -18.79
N GLU A 151 5.84 -16.40 -19.51
CA GLU A 151 7.29 -16.20 -19.52
C GLU A 151 7.74 -15.53 -18.22
N ARG A 152 8.94 -15.89 -17.77
CA ARG A 152 9.51 -15.38 -16.52
C ARG A 152 10.70 -14.46 -16.72
N ASP A 153 11.07 -14.17 -17.96
CA ASP A 153 12.18 -13.29 -18.27
C ASP A 153 11.90 -11.84 -17.82
N PRO A 154 12.90 -11.09 -17.37
CA PRO A 154 12.71 -9.75 -16.81
C PRO A 154 12.04 -8.77 -17.77
N GLU A 155 12.30 -8.87 -19.07
CA GLU A 155 11.73 -7.98 -20.09
C GLU A 155 10.21 -8.19 -20.21
N THR A 156 9.77 -9.45 -20.34
CA THR A 156 8.34 -9.79 -20.43
C THR A 156 7.58 -9.42 -19.16
N VAL A 157 8.17 -9.69 -17.99
CA VAL A 157 7.58 -9.32 -16.71
C VAL A 157 7.48 -7.80 -16.57
N SER A 158 8.54 -7.06 -16.91
CA SER A 158 8.53 -5.60 -16.88
C SER A 158 7.45 -5.02 -17.80
N ARG A 159 7.33 -5.55 -19.01
CA ARG A 159 6.27 -5.15 -19.96
C ARG A 159 4.89 -5.41 -19.37
N TYR A 160 4.65 -6.60 -18.85
CA TYR A 160 3.38 -6.99 -18.26
C TYR A 160 2.91 -6.03 -17.16
N VAL A 161 3.80 -5.66 -16.23
CA VAL A 161 3.42 -4.78 -15.11
C VAL A 161 3.30 -3.30 -15.51
N LEU A 162 3.96 -2.88 -16.60
CA LEU A 162 3.99 -1.49 -17.06
C LEU A 162 3.07 -1.19 -18.24
N ASP A 163 2.53 -2.21 -18.89
CA ASP A 163 1.56 -2.05 -19.97
C ASP A 163 0.25 -1.49 -19.44
N ARG A 164 -0.49 -0.86 -20.35
CA ARG A 164 -1.79 -0.28 -20.04
C ARG A 164 -2.75 -1.34 -19.50
N ILE A 165 -3.33 -1.06 -18.36
CA ILE A 165 -4.35 -1.91 -17.73
C ILE A 165 -5.62 -1.95 -18.56
N SER A 166 -6.25 -3.13 -18.66
CA SER A 166 -7.57 -3.27 -19.30
C SER A 166 -8.69 -2.69 -18.44
N GLY A 167 -9.82 -2.37 -19.07
CA GLY A 167 -11.01 -1.92 -18.34
C GLY A 167 -11.50 -2.91 -17.30
N GLU A 168 -11.47 -4.20 -17.60
CA GLU A 168 -11.88 -5.25 -16.66
C GLU A 168 -10.90 -5.42 -15.49
N GLN A 169 -9.60 -5.39 -15.74
CA GLN A 169 -8.60 -5.42 -14.68
C GLN A 169 -8.77 -4.21 -13.74
N ARG A 170 -8.97 -3.03 -14.31
CA ARG A 170 -9.20 -1.82 -13.53
C ARG A 170 -10.47 -1.92 -12.69
N ARG A 171 -11.56 -2.40 -13.26
CA ARG A 171 -12.82 -2.61 -12.55
C ARG A 171 -12.63 -3.53 -11.34
N ILE A 172 -11.96 -4.66 -11.50
CA ILE A 172 -11.68 -5.59 -10.40
C ILE A 172 -10.86 -4.90 -9.31
N LEU A 173 -9.83 -4.15 -9.68
CA LEU A 173 -8.94 -3.50 -8.71
C LEU A 173 -9.60 -2.30 -8.00
N GLU A 174 -10.50 -1.57 -8.65
CA GLU A 174 -11.16 -0.39 -8.07
C GLU A 174 -12.50 -0.71 -7.39
N GLU A 175 -13.20 -1.77 -7.77
CA GLU A 175 -14.56 -2.04 -7.30
C GLU A 175 -14.68 -3.29 -6.43
N GLU A 176 -13.95 -4.35 -6.74
CA GLU A 176 -14.03 -5.62 -5.98
C GLU A 176 -12.92 -5.73 -4.93
N THR A 177 -11.69 -5.48 -5.32
CA THR A 177 -10.51 -5.57 -4.45
C THR A 177 -10.60 -4.70 -3.19
N PRO A 178 -11.13 -3.46 -3.23
CA PRO A 178 -11.18 -2.59 -2.05
C PRO A 178 -11.94 -3.17 -0.85
N TRP A 179 -13.00 -3.93 -1.07
CA TRP A 179 -13.73 -4.60 0.00
C TRP A 179 -12.85 -5.61 0.74
N LYS A 180 -12.04 -6.36 0.00
CA LYS A 180 -11.11 -7.32 0.58
C LYS A 180 -9.95 -6.62 1.31
N VAL A 181 -9.51 -5.48 0.81
CA VAL A 181 -8.51 -4.64 1.52
C VAL A 181 -9.09 -4.14 2.84
N ALA A 182 -10.32 -3.66 2.85
CA ALA A 182 -11.00 -3.23 4.08
C ALA A 182 -11.09 -4.36 5.11
N GLU A 183 -11.44 -5.58 4.69
CA GLU A 183 -11.45 -6.78 5.56
C GLU A 183 -10.06 -7.06 6.14
N ARG A 184 -9.00 -6.98 5.34
CA ARG A 184 -7.62 -7.19 5.83
C ARG A 184 -7.20 -6.13 6.85
N LEU A 185 -7.63 -4.88 6.68
CA LEU A 185 -7.35 -3.82 7.66
C LEU A 185 -8.06 -4.06 9.00
N VAL A 186 -9.28 -4.57 8.98
CA VAL A 186 -10.00 -4.97 10.21
C VAL A 186 -9.29 -6.14 10.89
N GLU A 187 -8.93 -7.17 10.14
CA GLU A 187 -8.18 -8.32 10.64
C GLU A 187 -6.86 -7.89 11.30
N LEU A 188 -6.12 -7.00 10.66
CA LEU A 188 -4.89 -6.44 11.20
C LEU A 188 -5.10 -5.70 12.53
N GLU A 189 -6.17 -4.91 12.63
CA GLU A 189 -6.51 -4.23 13.88
C GLU A 189 -6.86 -5.21 14.99
N ASP A 190 -7.64 -6.25 14.68
CA ASP A 190 -8.03 -7.27 15.65
C ASP A 190 -6.83 -8.04 16.18
N GLU A 191 -5.91 -8.44 15.31
CA GLU A 191 -4.64 -9.06 15.71
C GLU A 191 -3.82 -8.14 16.62
N TRP A 192 -3.65 -6.88 16.23
CA TRP A 192 -2.91 -5.90 17.03
C TRP A 192 -3.53 -5.70 18.41
N ARG A 193 -4.87 -5.59 18.50
CA ARG A 193 -5.57 -5.49 19.78
C ARG A 193 -5.42 -6.73 20.65
N ALA A 194 -5.35 -7.91 20.04
CA ALA A 194 -5.13 -9.16 20.76
C ALA A 194 -3.71 -9.22 21.37
N GLU A 195 -2.69 -8.81 20.60
CA GLU A 195 -1.31 -8.77 21.07
C GLU A 195 -1.13 -7.81 22.25
N LEU A 196 -1.82 -6.68 22.27
CA LEU A 196 -1.74 -5.70 23.37
C LEU A 196 -2.40 -6.21 24.68
N LYS A 197 -3.19 -7.28 24.64
CA LYS A 197 -3.84 -7.88 25.81
C LYS A 197 -3.09 -9.09 26.36
N SER A 198 -2.13 -9.61 25.59
CA SER A 198 -1.31 -10.75 25.98
C SER A 198 -0.11 -10.32 26.82
#